data_cc1efb7ce460f37ec4a4bfdaddc54c60
#
_entry.id   cc1efb7ce460f37ec4a4bfdaddc54c60
#
_cell.length_a   1.000
_cell.length_b   1.000
_cell.length_c   1.000
_cell.angle_alpha   90.00
_cell.angle_beta   90.00
_cell.angle_gamma   90.00
#
_symmetry.space_group_name_H-M   'P 1'
#
loop_
_entity.id
_entity.type
_entity.pdbx_description
1 polymer ?
#
loop_
_entity_poly.entity_id
_entity_poly.type
_entity_poly.pdbx_seq_one_letter_code
_entity_poly.pdbx_strand_id
1 'polypeptide(L)'
;MWEECHKANLESDHTKPPQSLIGQLMFREMFYLLSRSVENWDDDVGNSNCKAIEWGEHDDELVSAWEEGMTGFPYIDAMMRQLEATGWMHHLGRHAVSCFLTRGQLWQNWKHGRDVFERKLLDSDWALNNGNWLWLAGVAPFSMPYFRVYNPCPDSKSSLNVEDKEASFIRHWVPELASFPSRYIFEPHLAPEHVQEEAGCVIGTDYPSPIVDRKESRRVNLELFKESVSRIS
;
A
#
# COMPACT_ATOMS: atom_id res chain seq x y z
N MET A 1 0.34 -16.66 25.37
CA MET A 1 0.82 -15.49 24.59
C MET A 1 0.57 -14.16 25.29
N TRP A 2 -0.69 -13.75 25.60
CA TRP A 2 -0.98 -12.48 26.28
C TRP A 2 -0.28 -12.35 27.65
N GLU A 3 -0.43 -13.33 28.52
CA GLU A 3 0.20 -13.34 29.86
C GLU A 3 1.72 -13.30 29.79
N GLU A 4 2.32 -14.03 28.85
CA GLU A 4 3.77 -14.06 28.66
C GLU A 4 4.31 -12.72 28.14
N CYS A 5 3.61 -12.10 27.17
CA CYS A 5 3.95 -10.76 26.69
C CYS A 5 3.83 -9.72 27.81
N HIS A 6 2.77 -9.82 28.63
CA HIS A 6 2.56 -8.90 29.75
C HIS A 6 3.67 -9.05 30.79
N LYS A 7 4.05 -10.28 31.13
CA LYS A 7 5.13 -10.56 32.03
C LYS A 7 6.48 -10.04 31.54
N ALA A 8 6.82 -10.31 30.28
CA ALA A 8 8.03 -9.81 29.64
C ALA A 8 8.09 -8.27 29.64
N ASN A 9 6.95 -7.61 29.42
CA ASN A 9 6.85 -6.15 29.47
C ASN A 9 7.09 -5.53 30.85
N LEU A 10 7.02 -6.30 31.92
CA LEU A 10 7.34 -5.84 33.27
C LEU A 10 8.85 -5.97 33.63
N GLU A 11 9.57 -6.77 32.83
CA GLU A 11 10.96 -7.15 33.14
C GLU A 11 12.01 -6.37 32.35
N SER A 12 11.64 -5.66 31.28
CA SER A 12 12.59 -4.94 30.39
C SER A 12 12.00 -3.71 29.74
N ASP A 13 12.87 -2.78 29.30
CA ASP A 13 12.48 -1.69 28.41
C ASP A 13 11.99 -2.25 27.07
N HIS A 14 10.79 -1.86 26.68
CA HIS A 14 10.14 -2.33 25.47
C HIS A 14 9.30 -1.22 24.82
N THR A 15 8.95 -1.43 23.56
CA THR A 15 8.07 -0.54 22.83
C THR A 15 6.69 -0.48 23.48
N LYS A 16 6.16 0.71 23.67
CA LYS A 16 4.81 0.93 24.25
C LYS A 16 3.72 0.79 23.19
N PRO A 17 2.46 0.48 23.59
CA PRO A 17 1.33 0.58 22.66
C PRO A 17 1.28 1.97 21.98
N PRO A 18 0.88 2.03 20.69
CA PRO A 18 0.35 0.95 19.86
C PRO A 18 1.41 0.07 19.18
N GLN A 19 2.71 0.42 19.21
CA GLN A 19 3.76 -0.28 18.46
C GLN A 19 4.23 -1.59 19.14
N SER A 20 3.93 -1.77 20.41
CA SER A 20 4.27 -3.01 21.13
C SER A 20 3.49 -4.22 20.61
N LEU A 21 4.00 -5.43 20.84
CA LEU A 21 3.28 -6.66 20.49
C LEU A 21 1.89 -6.71 21.14
N ILE A 22 1.77 -6.24 22.40
CA ILE A 22 0.46 -6.13 23.07
C ILE A 22 -0.46 -5.17 22.29
N GLY A 23 0.04 -4.02 21.86
CA GLY A 23 -0.73 -3.07 21.03
C GLY A 23 -1.21 -3.70 19.73
N GLN A 24 -0.37 -4.47 19.05
CA GLN A 24 -0.74 -5.17 17.81
C GLN A 24 -1.80 -6.26 18.06
N LEU A 25 -1.70 -7.00 19.17
CA LEU A 25 -2.73 -7.97 19.56
C LEU A 25 -4.07 -7.28 19.88
N MET A 26 -4.04 -6.10 20.52
CA MET A 26 -5.25 -5.30 20.77
C MET A 26 -5.92 -4.84 19.45
N PHE A 27 -5.14 -4.39 18.46
CA PHE A 27 -5.68 -4.05 17.13
C PHE A 27 -6.32 -5.27 16.47
N ARG A 28 -5.70 -6.44 16.56
CA ARG A 28 -6.27 -7.68 16.06
C ARG A 28 -7.63 -7.97 16.69
N GLU A 29 -7.70 -7.97 18.02
CA GLU A 29 -8.95 -8.22 18.76
C GLU A 29 -10.03 -7.17 18.45
N MET A 30 -9.63 -5.91 18.27
CA MET A 30 -10.56 -4.85 17.84
C MET A 30 -11.17 -5.17 16.48
N PHE A 31 -10.37 -5.59 15.48
CA PHE A 31 -10.89 -5.94 14.17
C PHE A 31 -11.82 -7.17 14.21
N TYR A 32 -11.49 -8.18 15.03
CA TYR A 32 -12.39 -9.32 15.26
C TYR A 32 -13.72 -8.89 15.90
N LEU A 33 -13.69 -7.99 16.88
CA LEU A 33 -14.89 -7.46 17.51
C LEU A 33 -15.73 -6.67 16.50
N LEU A 34 -15.12 -5.78 15.74
CA LEU A 34 -15.82 -4.97 14.74
C LEU A 34 -16.42 -5.83 13.62
N SER A 35 -15.66 -6.78 13.09
CA SER A 35 -16.12 -7.67 12.03
C SER A 35 -17.34 -8.53 12.42
N ARG A 36 -17.58 -8.74 13.72
CA ARG A 36 -18.75 -9.47 14.26
C ARG A 36 -19.91 -8.56 14.61
N SER A 37 -19.65 -7.27 14.78
CA SER A 37 -20.66 -6.30 15.27
C SER A 37 -21.15 -5.37 14.17
N VAL A 38 -20.39 -5.23 13.09
CA VAL A 38 -20.69 -4.34 11.96
C VAL A 38 -21.19 -5.18 10.80
N GLU A 39 -22.39 -4.88 10.31
CA GLU A 39 -22.92 -5.50 9.10
C GLU A 39 -22.08 -5.10 7.88
N ASN A 40 -21.96 -6.00 6.91
CA ASN A 40 -21.20 -5.80 5.66
C ASN A 40 -19.77 -5.32 5.90
N TRP A 41 -19.06 -5.95 6.87
CA TRP A 41 -17.68 -5.59 7.21
C TRP A 41 -16.72 -5.59 6.01
N ASP A 42 -17.04 -6.39 5.01
CA ASP A 42 -16.28 -6.57 3.76
C ASP A 42 -16.82 -5.75 2.58
N ASP A 43 -17.75 -4.83 2.82
CA ASP A 43 -18.33 -3.98 1.78
C ASP A 43 -18.28 -2.49 2.17
N ASP A 44 -18.47 -1.62 1.19
CA ASP A 44 -18.64 -0.17 1.37
C ASP A 44 -20.12 0.21 1.48
N VAL A 45 -21.03 -0.65 1.02
CA VAL A 45 -22.47 -0.46 1.10
C VAL A 45 -23.05 -1.13 2.35
N GLY A 46 -23.76 -0.34 3.17
CA GLY A 46 -24.37 -0.83 4.42
C GLY A 46 -23.39 -1.07 5.56
N ASN A 47 -22.13 -0.76 5.42
CA ASN A 47 -21.11 -0.82 6.45
C ASN A 47 -21.06 0.50 7.23
N SER A 48 -21.53 0.50 8.47
CA SER A 48 -21.57 1.69 9.33
C SER A 48 -20.18 2.25 9.68
N ASN A 49 -19.13 1.49 9.47
CA ASN A 49 -17.73 1.89 9.67
C ASN A 49 -17.02 2.25 8.35
N CYS A 50 -17.72 2.32 7.24
CA CYS A 50 -17.17 2.73 5.97
C CYS A 50 -17.83 4.02 5.47
N LYS A 51 -17.03 5.06 5.26
CA LYS A 51 -17.50 6.27 4.56
C LYS A 51 -17.80 5.93 3.11
N ALA A 52 -18.95 6.40 2.61
CA ALA A 52 -19.35 6.24 1.22
C ALA A 52 -18.54 7.18 0.30
N ILE A 53 -17.29 6.80 0.03
CA ILE A 53 -16.43 7.52 -0.91
C ILE A 53 -16.82 7.14 -2.34
N GLU A 54 -17.00 8.13 -3.19
CA GLU A 54 -17.26 7.93 -4.61
C GLU A 54 -15.93 7.60 -5.34
N TRP A 55 -15.54 6.33 -5.30
CA TRP A 55 -14.37 5.85 -6.03
C TRP A 55 -14.57 5.95 -7.54
N GLY A 56 -13.48 5.95 -8.31
CA GLY A 56 -13.53 5.88 -9.76
C GLY A 56 -14.25 4.63 -10.27
N GLU A 57 -14.69 4.68 -11.52
CA GLU A 57 -15.14 3.46 -12.20
C GLU A 57 -14.03 2.41 -12.17
N HIS A 58 -14.45 1.14 -12.13
CA HIS A 58 -13.49 0.04 -12.17
C HIS A 58 -12.72 0.06 -13.49
N ASP A 59 -11.40 0.06 -13.38
CA ASP A 59 -10.47 0.03 -14.50
C ASP A 59 -9.61 -1.23 -14.41
N ASP A 60 -9.93 -2.21 -15.24
CA ASP A 60 -9.23 -3.50 -15.28
C ASP A 60 -7.74 -3.34 -15.61
N GLU A 61 -7.36 -2.39 -16.46
CA GLU A 61 -5.96 -2.16 -16.84
C GLU A 61 -5.15 -1.62 -15.67
N LEU A 62 -5.70 -0.64 -14.93
CA LEU A 62 -5.05 -0.08 -13.75
C LEU A 62 -4.92 -1.10 -12.62
N VAL A 63 -5.98 -1.87 -12.35
CA VAL A 63 -5.99 -2.89 -11.30
C VAL A 63 -5.03 -4.03 -11.63
N SER A 64 -5.05 -4.53 -12.88
CA SER A 64 -4.13 -5.58 -13.32
C SER A 64 -2.68 -5.13 -13.29
N ALA A 65 -2.37 -3.92 -13.79
CA ALA A 65 -1.02 -3.37 -13.73
C ALA A 65 -0.51 -3.26 -12.29
N TRP A 66 -1.38 -2.87 -11.35
CA TRP A 66 -1.05 -2.84 -9.93
C TRP A 66 -0.85 -4.25 -9.36
N GLU A 67 -1.74 -5.19 -9.65
CA GLU A 67 -1.65 -6.57 -9.15
C GLU A 67 -0.41 -7.30 -9.66
N GLU A 68 -0.03 -7.07 -10.92
CA GLU A 68 1.10 -7.70 -11.59
C GLU A 68 2.45 -7.00 -11.31
N GLY A 69 2.44 -5.85 -10.66
CA GLY A 69 3.65 -5.04 -10.43
C GLY A 69 4.24 -4.49 -11.71
N MET A 70 3.38 -3.86 -12.53
CA MET A 70 3.67 -3.28 -13.84
C MET A 70 3.20 -1.81 -13.93
N THR A 71 3.22 -1.10 -12.81
CA THR A 71 2.72 0.28 -12.72
C THR A 71 3.70 1.33 -13.24
N GLY A 72 4.96 0.98 -13.43
CA GLY A 72 6.04 1.93 -13.71
C GLY A 72 6.54 2.69 -12.46
N PHE A 73 6.13 2.24 -11.27
CA PHE A 73 6.62 2.72 -9.98
C PHE A 73 7.41 1.60 -9.30
N PRO A 74 8.73 1.57 -9.43
CA PRO A 74 9.57 0.41 -9.07
C PRO A 74 9.39 -0.11 -7.65
N TYR A 75 9.14 0.78 -6.68
CA TYR A 75 8.91 0.38 -5.29
C TYR A 75 7.56 -0.35 -5.12
N ILE A 76 6.51 0.14 -5.77
CA ILE A 76 5.19 -0.50 -5.78
C ILE A 76 5.27 -1.84 -6.50
N ASP A 77 5.89 -1.86 -7.67
CA ASP A 77 6.03 -3.06 -8.49
C ASP A 77 6.84 -4.15 -7.78
N ALA A 78 7.94 -3.77 -7.13
CA ALA A 78 8.75 -4.69 -6.33
C ALA A 78 7.95 -5.35 -5.19
N MET A 79 7.10 -4.58 -4.49
CA MET A 79 6.25 -5.09 -3.42
C MET A 79 5.20 -6.07 -3.94
N MET A 80 4.55 -5.75 -5.06
CA MET A 80 3.52 -6.62 -5.66
C MET A 80 4.14 -7.90 -6.25
N ARG A 81 5.31 -7.81 -6.90
CA ARG A 81 6.05 -8.99 -7.39
C ARG A 81 6.56 -9.87 -6.24
N GLN A 82 7.00 -9.29 -5.12
CA GLN A 82 7.30 -10.06 -3.92
C GLN A 82 6.08 -10.81 -3.40
N LEU A 83 4.93 -10.14 -3.32
CA LEU A 83 3.67 -10.76 -2.91
C LEU A 83 3.32 -11.95 -3.79
N GLU A 84 3.36 -11.78 -5.11
CA GLU A 84 3.09 -12.86 -6.08
C GLU A 84 4.02 -14.06 -5.89
N ALA A 85 5.31 -13.81 -5.72
CA ALA A 85 6.29 -14.88 -5.65
C ALA A 85 6.33 -15.61 -4.30
N THR A 86 5.98 -14.91 -3.19
CA THR A 86 6.23 -15.45 -1.84
C THR A 86 4.99 -15.55 -0.95
N GLY A 87 3.88 -14.95 -1.35
CA GLY A 87 2.70 -14.81 -0.49
C GLY A 87 2.90 -13.89 0.71
N TRP A 88 3.98 -13.09 0.73
CA TRP A 88 4.30 -12.21 1.85
C TRP A 88 4.73 -10.82 1.38
N MET A 89 4.41 -9.81 2.18
CA MET A 89 4.83 -8.44 1.97
C MET A 89 5.08 -7.77 3.32
N HIS A 90 6.17 -7.00 3.42
CA HIS A 90 6.44 -6.17 4.60
C HIS A 90 5.29 -5.19 4.87
N HIS A 91 4.94 -4.95 6.14
CA HIS A 91 3.76 -4.15 6.48
C HIS A 91 3.79 -2.71 5.91
N LEU A 92 4.96 -2.07 5.82
CA LEU A 92 5.09 -0.75 5.17
C LEU A 92 4.81 -0.82 3.66
N GLY A 93 5.18 -1.93 3.01
CA GLY A 93 4.80 -2.20 1.63
C GLY A 93 3.28 -2.27 1.46
N ARG A 94 2.61 -3.02 2.36
CA ARG A 94 1.13 -3.11 2.36
C ARG A 94 0.48 -1.73 2.46
N HIS A 95 1.02 -0.84 3.28
CA HIS A 95 0.56 0.55 3.35
C HIS A 95 0.77 1.33 2.05
N ALA A 96 1.95 1.20 1.45
CA ALA A 96 2.29 1.92 0.22
C ALA A 96 1.42 1.49 -0.95
N VAL A 97 1.32 0.16 -1.20
CA VAL A 97 0.56 -0.37 -2.34
C VAL A 97 -0.95 -0.17 -2.18
N SER A 98 -1.48 -0.26 -0.95
CA SER A 98 -2.91 0.01 -0.69
C SER A 98 -3.26 1.49 -0.88
N CYS A 99 -2.40 2.39 -0.39
CA CYS A 99 -2.57 3.81 -0.62
C CYS A 99 -2.47 4.16 -2.11
N PHE A 100 -1.54 3.51 -2.84
CA PHE A 100 -1.35 3.70 -4.28
C PHE A 100 -2.61 3.33 -5.07
N LEU A 101 -3.16 2.15 -4.83
CA LEU A 101 -4.38 1.67 -5.49
C LEU A 101 -5.58 2.59 -5.23
N THR A 102 -5.71 3.09 -4.02
CA THR A 102 -6.90 3.83 -3.59
C THR A 102 -6.69 5.34 -3.70
N ARG A 103 -6.71 6.05 -2.59
CA ARG A 103 -6.69 7.51 -2.48
C ARG A 103 -5.38 8.19 -2.92
N GLY A 104 -4.30 7.42 -3.09
CA GLY A 104 -2.99 7.96 -3.47
C GLY A 104 -2.90 8.30 -4.96
N GLN A 105 -3.03 7.31 -5.82
CA GLN A 105 -2.77 7.44 -7.25
C GLN A 105 -3.89 6.93 -8.17
N LEU A 106 -4.37 5.68 -7.99
CA LEU A 106 -5.24 5.05 -8.98
C LEU A 106 -6.73 5.34 -8.79
N TRP A 107 -7.14 5.81 -7.62
CA TRP A 107 -8.53 6.11 -7.27
C TRP A 107 -9.49 4.92 -7.45
N GLN A 108 -8.97 3.71 -7.32
CA GLN A 108 -9.76 2.47 -7.40
C GLN A 108 -10.36 2.10 -6.05
N ASN A 109 -11.51 1.40 -6.07
CA ASN A 109 -12.16 0.93 -4.84
C ASN A 109 -11.24 -0.03 -4.07
N TRP A 110 -11.16 0.13 -2.77
CA TRP A 110 -10.31 -0.67 -1.88
C TRP A 110 -10.64 -2.17 -1.91
N LYS A 111 -11.87 -2.55 -2.30
CA LYS A 111 -12.29 -3.96 -2.40
C LYS A 111 -11.46 -4.75 -3.41
N HIS A 112 -11.03 -4.13 -4.49
CA HIS A 112 -10.14 -4.79 -5.46
C HIS A 112 -8.82 -5.24 -4.83
N GLY A 113 -8.19 -4.36 -4.07
CA GLY A 113 -6.94 -4.70 -3.39
C GLY A 113 -7.14 -5.67 -2.23
N ARG A 114 -8.23 -5.56 -1.47
CA ARG A 114 -8.63 -6.50 -0.44
C ARG A 114 -8.72 -7.93 -0.99
N ASP A 115 -9.37 -8.11 -2.15
CA ASP A 115 -9.55 -9.42 -2.79
C ASP A 115 -8.21 -9.99 -3.27
N VAL A 116 -7.32 -9.16 -3.79
CA VAL A 116 -5.96 -9.57 -4.16
C VAL A 116 -5.17 -10.04 -2.94
N PHE A 117 -5.22 -9.30 -1.83
CA PHE A 117 -4.53 -9.68 -0.60
C PHE A 117 -5.11 -10.97 0.00
N GLU A 118 -6.43 -11.16 -0.06
CA GLU A 118 -7.07 -12.37 0.42
C GLU A 118 -6.62 -13.62 -0.34
N ARG A 119 -6.45 -13.50 -1.66
CA ARG A 119 -5.99 -14.61 -2.50
C ARG A 119 -4.50 -14.91 -2.38
N LYS A 120 -3.66 -13.88 -2.18
CA LYS A 120 -2.20 -13.98 -2.32
C LYS A 120 -1.44 -14.04 -1.00
N LEU A 121 -1.94 -13.44 0.08
CA LEU A 121 -1.24 -13.42 1.36
C LEU A 121 -1.39 -14.73 2.12
N LEU A 122 -0.27 -15.33 2.52
CA LEU A 122 -0.23 -16.53 3.37
C LEU A 122 -0.79 -16.27 4.78
N ASP A 123 -0.68 -15.03 5.25
CA ASP A 123 -1.18 -14.57 6.56
C ASP A 123 -2.54 -13.87 6.46
N SER A 124 -3.27 -14.09 5.37
CA SER A 124 -4.60 -13.50 5.19
C SER A 124 -5.57 -13.97 6.27
N ASP A 125 -6.30 -13.02 6.81
CA ASP A 125 -7.39 -13.24 7.76
C ASP A 125 -8.53 -12.28 7.38
N TRP A 126 -9.73 -12.79 7.18
CA TRP A 126 -10.85 -12.01 6.67
C TRP A 126 -11.15 -10.76 7.51
N ALA A 127 -11.17 -10.87 8.84
CA ALA A 127 -11.49 -9.74 9.71
C ALA A 127 -10.39 -8.67 9.66
N LEU A 128 -9.12 -9.11 9.69
CA LEU A 128 -7.97 -8.21 9.67
C LEU A 128 -7.74 -7.60 8.30
N ASN A 129 -7.89 -8.38 7.23
CA ASN A 129 -7.71 -7.90 5.87
C ASN A 129 -8.69 -6.76 5.58
N ASN A 130 -9.99 -6.97 5.81
CA ASN A 130 -11.00 -5.93 5.64
C ASN A 130 -10.74 -4.72 6.54
N GLY A 131 -10.45 -4.91 7.84
CA GLY A 131 -10.16 -3.83 8.78
C GLY A 131 -8.95 -2.98 8.38
N ASN A 132 -7.89 -3.61 7.90
CA ASN A 132 -6.70 -2.91 7.41
C ASN A 132 -6.97 -2.14 6.11
N TRP A 133 -7.75 -2.70 5.18
CA TRP A 133 -8.13 -2.00 3.96
C TRP A 133 -9.03 -0.80 4.23
N LEU A 134 -10.03 -0.93 5.11
CA LEU A 134 -10.85 0.19 5.59
C LEU A 134 -9.97 1.30 6.21
N TRP A 135 -8.97 0.92 7.01
CA TRP A 135 -8.02 1.86 7.61
C TRP A 135 -7.15 2.56 6.56
N LEU A 136 -6.52 1.80 5.66
CA LEU A 136 -5.56 2.30 4.67
C LEU A 136 -6.22 3.13 3.56
N ALA A 137 -7.43 2.75 3.16
CA ALA A 137 -8.24 3.55 2.23
C ALA A 137 -8.72 4.88 2.83
N GLY A 138 -8.65 5.03 4.15
CA GLY A 138 -9.07 6.27 4.83
C GLY A 138 -10.56 6.38 5.10
N VAL A 139 -11.29 5.28 4.92
CA VAL A 139 -12.77 5.29 4.96
C VAL A 139 -13.36 4.97 6.34
N ALA A 140 -12.62 4.32 7.23
CA ALA A 140 -13.11 4.00 8.58
C ALA A 140 -12.95 5.16 9.58
N PRO A 141 -13.74 5.20 10.67
CA PRO A 141 -13.58 6.17 11.75
C PRO A 141 -12.20 6.12 12.42
N PHE A 142 -11.59 4.95 12.45
CA PHE A 142 -10.26 4.70 13.02
C PHE A 142 -9.11 4.89 12.03
N SER A 143 -9.40 5.35 10.80
CA SER A 143 -8.40 5.54 9.75
C SER A 143 -7.42 6.66 10.05
N MET A 144 -6.24 6.56 9.44
CA MET A 144 -5.34 7.71 9.35
C MET A 144 -5.98 8.86 8.55
N PRO A 145 -5.56 10.11 8.77
CA PRO A 145 -6.07 11.24 7.98
C PRO A 145 -5.87 11.01 6.48
N TYR A 146 -6.92 11.21 5.68
CA TYR A 146 -6.91 10.92 4.25
C TYR A 146 -5.83 11.67 3.46
N PHE A 147 -5.42 12.84 3.94
CA PHE A 147 -4.39 13.67 3.30
C PHE A 147 -2.95 13.14 3.51
N ARG A 148 -2.75 12.14 4.36
CA ARG A 148 -1.48 11.44 4.51
C ARG A 148 -1.33 10.39 3.42
N VAL A 149 -0.92 10.84 2.23
CA VAL A 149 -0.64 9.97 1.08
C VAL A 149 0.82 9.52 1.14
N TYR A 150 1.03 8.21 1.01
CA TYR A 150 2.37 7.62 0.94
C TYR A 150 3.04 8.00 -0.39
N ASN A 151 4.33 8.31 -0.34
CA ASN A 151 5.10 8.53 -1.54
C ASN A 151 5.42 7.18 -2.21
N PRO A 152 4.96 6.93 -3.46
CA PRO A 152 5.25 5.67 -4.14
C PRO A 152 6.69 5.56 -4.66
N CYS A 153 7.45 6.66 -4.58
CA CYS A 153 8.88 6.73 -4.92
C CYS A 153 9.68 7.12 -3.67
N PRO A 154 9.69 6.29 -2.61
CA PRO A 154 10.38 6.63 -1.38
C PRO A 154 11.90 6.62 -1.62
N ASP A 155 12.53 7.76 -1.48
CA ASP A 155 13.98 7.85 -1.49
C ASP A 155 14.60 7.28 -0.19
N SER A 156 15.92 7.18 -0.13
CA SER A 156 16.64 6.65 1.04
C SER A 156 16.42 7.43 2.35
N LYS A 157 15.74 8.57 2.30
CA LYS A 157 15.41 9.41 3.46
C LYS A 157 13.96 9.25 3.93
N SER A 158 13.13 8.56 3.16
CA SER A 158 11.73 8.34 3.51
C SER A 158 11.62 7.38 4.70
N SER A 159 10.78 7.71 5.68
CA SER A 159 10.45 6.83 6.81
C SER A 159 9.69 5.56 6.39
N LEU A 160 9.18 5.53 5.17
CA LEU A 160 8.52 4.36 4.56
C LEU A 160 9.49 3.50 3.75
N ASN A 161 10.72 3.95 3.61
CA ASN A 161 11.69 3.25 2.82
C ASN A 161 12.17 2.00 3.56
N VAL A 162 11.81 0.83 3.05
CA VAL A 162 12.38 -0.46 3.44
C VAL A 162 13.64 -0.77 2.59
N GLU A 163 14.05 0.20 1.76
CA GLU A 163 15.17 0.10 0.87
C GLU A 163 16.45 0.65 1.48
N ASP A 164 17.56 0.08 1.07
CA ASP A 164 18.88 0.64 1.30
C ASP A 164 19.25 1.67 0.21
N LYS A 165 20.41 2.31 0.34
CA LYS A 165 20.87 3.32 -0.61
C LYS A 165 21.11 2.77 -2.01
N GLU A 166 21.34 1.47 -2.12
CA GLU A 166 21.61 0.77 -3.38
C GLU A 166 20.35 0.19 -4.01
N ALA A 167 19.19 0.34 -3.35
CA ALA A 167 17.90 -0.16 -3.79
C ALA A 167 17.91 -1.67 -4.06
N SER A 168 18.54 -2.44 -3.17
CA SER A 168 18.73 -3.89 -3.35
C SER A 168 17.41 -4.65 -3.47
N PHE A 169 16.37 -4.22 -2.75
CA PHE A 169 15.05 -4.82 -2.84
C PHE A 169 14.41 -4.61 -4.23
N ILE A 170 14.45 -3.37 -4.75
CA ILE A 170 13.94 -3.08 -6.10
C ILE A 170 14.71 -3.90 -7.14
N ARG A 171 16.04 -3.92 -7.07
CA ARG A 171 16.88 -4.68 -8.03
C ARG A 171 16.59 -6.19 -8.01
N HIS A 172 16.24 -6.72 -6.85
CA HIS A 172 15.90 -8.14 -6.71
C HIS A 172 14.55 -8.47 -7.35
N TRP A 173 13.51 -7.64 -7.07
CA TRP A 173 12.14 -7.92 -7.51
C TRP A 173 11.78 -7.31 -8.87
N VAL A 174 12.58 -6.36 -9.36
CA VAL A 174 12.46 -5.74 -10.68
C VAL A 174 13.78 -5.91 -11.41
N PRO A 175 14.09 -7.12 -11.88
CA PRO A 175 15.40 -7.44 -12.48
C PRO A 175 15.72 -6.61 -13.70
N GLU A 176 14.73 -6.08 -14.42
CA GLU A 176 14.90 -5.13 -15.53
C GLU A 176 15.69 -3.88 -15.10
N LEU A 177 15.56 -3.47 -13.84
CA LEU A 177 16.25 -2.32 -13.26
C LEU A 177 17.54 -2.68 -12.52
N ALA A 178 18.01 -3.93 -12.59
CA ALA A 178 19.16 -4.41 -11.83
C ALA A 178 20.44 -3.59 -12.05
N SER A 179 20.70 -3.15 -13.27
CA SER A 179 21.86 -2.30 -13.64
C SER A 179 21.56 -0.80 -13.61
N PHE A 180 20.35 -0.40 -13.25
CA PHE A 180 19.96 1.00 -13.28
C PHE A 180 20.70 1.82 -12.22
N PRO A 181 21.17 3.05 -12.49
CA PRO A 181 21.84 3.89 -11.48
C PRO A 181 20.93 4.19 -10.28
N SER A 182 21.45 4.05 -9.05
CA SER A 182 20.68 4.22 -7.80
C SER A 182 19.98 5.57 -7.70
N ARG A 183 20.53 6.63 -8.30
CA ARG A 183 19.93 7.98 -8.32
C ARG A 183 18.60 8.08 -9.09
N TYR A 184 18.36 7.15 -10.02
CA TYR A 184 17.16 7.15 -10.86
C TYR A 184 16.23 5.98 -10.59
N ILE A 185 16.66 4.97 -9.82
CA ILE A 185 15.96 3.69 -9.70
C ILE A 185 14.55 3.80 -9.12
N PHE A 186 14.24 4.85 -8.38
CA PHE A 186 12.90 5.10 -7.84
C PHE A 186 11.96 5.82 -8.82
N GLU A 187 12.51 6.52 -9.80
CA GLU A 187 11.78 7.23 -10.86
C GLU A 187 12.57 7.08 -12.18
N PRO A 188 12.68 5.87 -12.74
CA PRO A 188 13.59 5.57 -13.85
C PRO A 188 13.23 6.31 -15.15
N HIS A 189 11.95 6.69 -15.32
CA HIS A 189 11.49 7.52 -16.43
C HIS A 189 12.10 8.92 -16.47
N LEU A 190 12.70 9.38 -15.37
CA LEU A 190 13.43 10.66 -15.32
C LEU A 190 14.89 10.55 -15.76
N ALA A 191 15.38 9.33 -15.99
CA ALA A 191 16.74 9.15 -16.48
C ALA A 191 16.85 9.56 -17.96
N PRO A 192 17.95 10.27 -18.34
CA PRO A 192 18.21 10.52 -19.76
C PRO A 192 18.31 9.22 -20.55
N GLU A 193 17.93 9.27 -21.84
CA GLU A 193 17.88 8.11 -22.73
C GLU A 193 19.20 7.32 -22.76
N HIS A 194 20.34 8.02 -22.91
CA HIS A 194 21.66 7.36 -22.88
C HIS A 194 21.94 6.59 -21.58
N VAL A 195 21.41 7.05 -20.43
CA VAL A 195 21.56 6.35 -19.15
C VAL A 195 20.70 5.08 -19.12
N GLN A 196 19.51 5.13 -19.73
CA GLN A 196 18.63 3.95 -19.84
C GLN A 196 19.25 2.91 -20.77
N GLU A 197 19.82 3.33 -21.90
CA GLU A 197 20.53 2.48 -22.85
C GLU A 197 21.78 1.82 -22.19
N GLU A 198 22.60 2.61 -21.49
CA GLU A 198 23.76 2.09 -20.74
C GLU A 198 23.38 1.09 -19.63
N ALA A 199 22.22 1.28 -19.01
CA ALA A 199 21.67 0.36 -18.02
C ALA A 199 21.05 -0.90 -18.64
N GLY A 200 20.83 -0.91 -19.97
CA GLY A 200 20.18 -1.99 -20.68
C GLY A 200 18.69 -2.10 -20.39
N CYS A 201 18.03 -0.98 -20.03
CA CYS A 201 16.60 -0.96 -19.74
C CYS A 201 16.01 0.38 -20.21
N VAL A 202 15.23 0.37 -21.28
CA VAL A 202 14.53 1.51 -21.85
C VAL A 202 13.12 1.55 -21.31
N ILE A 203 12.77 2.66 -20.63
CA ILE A 203 11.45 2.83 -20.04
C ILE A 203 10.37 3.01 -21.12
N GLY A 204 9.29 2.26 -20.98
CA GLY A 204 8.24 2.15 -22.00
C GLY A 204 8.44 0.98 -22.96
N THR A 205 9.60 0.32 -22.93
CA THR A 205 9.91 -0.88 -23.74
C THR A 205 10.26 -2.07 -22.86
N ASP A 206 11.29 -1.97 -22.06
CA ASP A 206 11.79 -3.07 -21.21
C ASP A 206 11.14 -3.07 -19.82
N TYR A 207 10.77 -1.88 -19.33
CA TYR A 207 10.03 -1.66 -18.09
C TYR A 207 8.96 -0.58 -18.34
N PRO A 208 7.76 -0.70 -17.76
CA PRO A 208 6.66 0.22 -18.08
C PRO A 208 6.94 1.67 -17.68
N SER A 209 6.40 2.59 -18.49
CA SER A 209 6.27 3.98 -18.08
C SER A 209 5.27 4.11 -16.92
N PRO A 210 5.39 5.14 -16.06
CA PRO A 210 4.40 5.37 -15.02
C PRO A 210 2.99 5.48 -15.59
N ILE A 211 2.07 4.64 -15.08
CA ILE A 211 0.66 4.59 -15.56
C ILE A 211 -0.14 5.84 -15.19
N VAL A 212 0.34 6.65 -14.25
CA VAL A 212 -0.25 7.94 -13.87
C VAL A 212 0.84 8.96 -13.54
N ASP A 213 0.53 10.25 -13.70
CA ASP A 213 1.38 11.30 -13.12
C ASP A 213 1.19 11.35 -11.59
N ARG A 214 2.25 11.09 -10.85
CA ARG A 214 2.26 11.00 -9.39
C ARG A 214 1.76 12.26 -8.67
N LYS A 215 2.12 13.43 -9.16
CA LYS A 215 1.77 14.70 -8.52
C LYS A 215 0.34 15.09 -8.82
N GLU A 216 -0.05 14.92 -10.08
CA GLU A 216 -1.38 15.26 -10.53
C GLU A 216 -2.43 14.31 -9.97
N SER A 217 -2.22 13.00 -10.03
CA SER A 217 -3.16 12.02 -9.47
C SER A 217 -3.35 12.23 -7.97
N ARG A 218 -2.25 12.46 -7.21
CA ARG A 218 -2.35 12.79 -5.79
C ARG A 218 -3.19 14.06 -5.53
N ARG A 219 -2.98 15.11 -6.32
CA ARG A 219 -3.72 16.38 -6.18
C ARG A 219 -5.21 16.16 -6.41
N VAL A 220 -5.55 15.54 -7.54
CA VAL A 220 -6.94 15.25 -7.93
C VAL A 220 -7.63 14.36 -6.90
N ASN A 221 -6.99 13.27 -6.50
CA ASN A 221 -7.57 12.30 -5.56
C ASN A 221 -7.84 12.90 -4.17
N LEU A 222 -6.97 13.82 -3.70
CA LEU A 222 -7.21 14.52 -2.44
C LEU A 222 -8.43 15.45 -2.51
N GLU A 223 -8.64 16.10 -3.65
CA GLU A 223 -9.82 16.95 -3.90
C GLU A 223 -11.09 16.08 -3.95
N LEU A 224 -11.08 15.00 -4.73
CA LEU A 224 -12.20 14.05 -4.84
C LEU A 224 -12.57 13.43 -3.47
N PHE A 225 -11.56 13.04 -2.68
CA PHE A 225 -11.82 12.51 -1.33
C PHE A 225 -12.50 13.55 -0.42
N LYS A 226 -11.98 14.77 -0.44
CA LYS A 226 -12.56 15.89 0.33
C LYS A 226 -14.00 16.17 -0.10
N GLU A 227 -14.29 16.19 -1.39
CA GLU A 227 -15.64 16.39 -1.93
C GLU A 227 -16.57 15.26 -1.50
N SER A 228 -16.17 13.99 -1.64
CA SER A 228 -16.95 12.84 -1.21
C SER A 228 -17.31 12.93 0.29
N VAL A 229 -16.33 13.26 1.14
CA VAL A 229 -16.58 13.44 2.57
C VAL A 229 -17.54 14.61 2.85
N SER A 230 -17.45 15.71 2.11
CA SER A 230 -18.32 16.87 2.31
C SER A 230 -19.79 16.61 1.95
N ARG A 231 -20.06 15.62 1.08
CA ARG A 231 -21.43 15.21 0.70
C ARG A 231 -22.07 14.26 1.73
N ILE A 232 -21.27 13.60 2.56
CA ILE A 232 -21.73 12.67 3.60
C ILE A 232 -22.04 13.40 4.92
N SER A 233 -21.43 14.55 5.12
CA SER A 233 -21.58 15.40 6.33
C SER A 233 -22.82 16.25 6.27
#